data_e619df4373d9302ea45cb48a639d521d
#
_entry.id   e619df4373d9302ea45cb48a639d521d
#
_cell.length_a   1.000
_cell.length_b   1.000
_cell.length_c   1.000
_cell.angle_alpha   90.00
_cell.angle_beta   90.00
_cell.angle_gamma   90.00
#
_symmetry.space_group_name_H-M   'P 1'
#
loop_
_entity.id
_entity.type
_entity.pdbx_description
1 polymer ?
#
loop_
_entity_poly.entity_id
_entity_poly.type
_entity_poly.pdbx_seq_one_letter_code
_entity_poly.pdbx_strand_id
1 'polypeptide(L)'
;MLHRKFYVYILTNQNKTVLYTGVTNDLEQRIIEHWIGRTAGTSFTAKYKAYYLLFYEAHKYINDAIAREKEIKGWRREKKMTLINQFNPELNFLNKELFGEWPPDEVTNRL
;
A
#
# COMPACT_ATOMS: atom_id res chain seq x y z
N MET A 1 12.08 -22.22 -6.36
CA MET A 1 10.75 -22.42 -5.89
C MET A 1 10.07 -21.11 -5.50
N LEU A 2 8.83 -20.96 -5.88
CA LEU A 2 8.09 -19.74 -5.58
C LEU A 2 7.47 -19.80 -4.21
N HIS A 3 7.76 -18.81 -3.40
CA HIS A 3 7.12 -18.64 -2.13
C HIS A 3 6.01 -17.63 -2.29
N ARG A 4 4.78 -18.11 -2.23
CA ARG A 4 3.64 -17.21 -2.27
C ARG A 4 3.51 -16.55 -0.92
N LYS A 5 3.36 -15.24 -0.94
CA LYS A 5 3.10 -14.46 0.25
C LYS A 5 1.88 -13.58 0.01
N PHE A 6 1.27 -13.23 1.10
CA PHE A 6 0.14 -12.31 1.10
C PHE A 6 0.56 -11.11 1.92
N TYR A 7 0.25 -9.92 1.42
CA TYR A 7 0.72 -8.68 2.04
C TYR A 7 -0.46 -7.86 2.51
N VAL A 8 -0.34 -7.35 3.73
CA VAL A 8 -1.17 -6.26 4.20
C VAL A 8 -0.35 -5.00 4.00
N TYR A 9 -0.96 -3.96 3.45
CA TYR A 9 -0.25 -2.74 3.14
C TYR A 9 -1.09 -1.52 3.49
N ILE A 10 -0.41 -0.39 3.70
CA ILE A 10 -1.08 0.88 3.96
C ILE A 10 -0.54 1.90 2.97
N LEU A 11 -1.46 2.52 2.22
CA LEU A 11 -1.17 3.61 1.29
C LEU A 11 -1.62 4.93 1.89
N THR A 12 -0.99 6.00 1.42
CA THR A 12 -1.33 7.36 1.81
C THR A 12 -1.24 8.28 0.61
N ASN A 13 -1.76 9.49 0.76
CA ASN A 13 -1.60 10.55 -0.23
C ASN A 13 -0.31 11.33 0.06
N GLN A 14 0.02 12.28 -0.81
CA GLN A 14 1.26 13.04 -0.70
C GLN A 14 1.41 13.74 0.64
N ASN A 15 0.33 14.27 1.18
CA ASN A 15 0.35 15.02 2.45
C ASN A 15 0.12 14.14 3.67
N LYS A 16 -0.02 12.84 3.49
CA LYS A 16 -0.23 11.86 4.56
C LYS A 16 -1.46 12.16 5.41
N THR A 17 -2.52 12.64 4.77
CA THR A 17 -3.78 12.98 5.46
C THR A 17 -4.78 11.84 5.47
N VAL A 18 -4.63 10.85 4.58
CA VAL A 18 -5.50 9.68 4.53
C VAL A 18 -4.67 8.42 4.60
N LEU A 19 -5.26 7.36 5.13
CA LEU A 19 -4.64 6.03 5.18
C LEU A 19 -5.60 5.02 4.56
N TYR A 20 -5.10 4.21 3.63
CA TYR A 20 -5.85 3.12 3.01
C TYR A 20 -5.17 1.80 3.33
N THR A 21 -5.91 0.86 3.90
CA THR A 21 -5.38 -0.47 4.22
C THR A 21 -5.92 -1.48 3.22
N GLY A 22 -5.04 -2.29 2.67
CA GLY A 22 -5.43 -3.31 1.70
C GLY A 22 -4.68 -4.62 1.93
N VAL A 23 -5.11 -5.65 1.22
CA VAL A 23 -4.47 -6.96 1.21
C VAL A 23 -4.31 -7.42 -0.23
N THR A 24 -3.18 -8.06 -0.54
CA THR A 24 -2.90 -8.51 -1.89
C THR A 24 -1.94 -9.70 -1.86
N ASN A 25 -1.93 -10.49 -2.91
CA ASN A 25 -0.93 -11.53 -3.10
C ASN A 25 0.23 -11.07 -4.00
N ASP A 26 0.18 -9.82 -4.46
CA ASP A 26 1.24 -9.25 -5.31
C ASP A 26 1.32 -7.76 -5.03
N LEU A 27 2.20 -7.39 -4.11
CA LEU A 27 2.29 -6.03 -3.61
C LEU A 27 2.67 -5.05 -4.72
N GLU A 28 3.68 -5.37 -5.51
CA GLU A 28 4.15 -4.47 -6.56
C GLU A 28 3.08 -4.24 -7.62
N GLN A 29 2.44 -5.31 -8.07
CA GLN A 29 1.37 -5.21 -9.06
C GLN A 29 0.21 -4.38 -8.53
N ARG A 30 -0.15 -4.57 -7.27
CA ARG A 30 -1.27 -3.85 -6.67
C ARG A 30 -1.01 -2.35 -6.56
N ILE A 31 0.22 -1.98 -6.21
CA ILE A 31 0.60 -0.57 -6.13
C ILE A 31 0.57 0.07 -7.51
N ILE A 32 1.07 -0.64 -8.53
CA ILE A 32 0.99 -0.17 -9.91
C ILE A 32 -0.46 0.02 -10.35
N GLU A 33 -1.35 -0.91 -9.99
CA GLU A 33 -2.78 -0.79 -10.30
C GLU A 33 -3.39 0.46 -9.66
N HIS A 34 -3.05 0.75 -8.42
CA HIS A 34 -3.50 1.97 -7.77
C HIS A 34 -3.00 3.22 -8.50
N TRP A 35 -1.77 3.19 -8.94
CA TRP A 35 -1.19 4.31 -9.68
C TRP A 35 -1.87 4.50 -11.04
N ILE A 36 -2.03 3.42 -11.81
CA ILE A 36 -2.68 3.47 -13.12
C ILE A 36 -4.11 3.96 -12.98
N GLY A 37 -4.82 3.53 -11.95
CA GLY A 37 -6.21 3.90 -11.71
C GLY A 37 -6.44 5.30 -11.14
N ARG A 38 -5.38 6.08 -10.91
CA ARG A 38 -5.49 7.36 -10.20
C ARG A 38 -6.35 8.40 -10.91
N THR A 39 -6.47 8.30 -12.23
CA THR A 39 -7.21 9.27 -13.03
C THR A 39 -8.57 8.76 -13.47
N ALA A 40 -8.88 7.51 -13.15
CA ALA A 40 -10.12 6.87 -13.57
C ALA A 40 -10.79 6.25 -12.38
N GLY A 41 -12.08 6.36 -12.27
CA GLY A 41 -12.86 5.68 -11.28
C GLY A 41 -13.07 6.47 -9.99
N THR A 42 -13.85 5.83 -9.11
CA THR A 42 -14.38 6.43 -7.90
C THR A 42 -13.88 5.72 -6.64
N SER A 43 -12.85 4.86 -6.77
CA SER A 43 -12.31 4.17 -5.61
C SER A 43 -11.71 5.16 -4.61
N PHE A 44 -11.60 4.73 -3.36
CA PHE A 44 -10.99 5.55 -2.30
C PHE A 44 -9.59 6.02 -2.72
N THR A 45 -8.76 5.09 -3.22
CA THR A 45 -7.38 5.43 -3.57
C THR A 45 -7.30 6.41 -4.74
N ALA A 46 -8.20 6.32 -5.72
CA ALA A 46 -8.24 7.27 -6.81
C ALA A 46 -8.74 8.64 -6.33
N LYS A 47 -9.81 8.64 -5.54
CA LYS A 47 -10.42 9.88 -5.05
C LYS A 47 -9.47 10.69 -4.17
N TYR A 48 -8.75 10.01 -3.27
CA TYR A 48 -7.87 10.68 -2.31
C TYR A 48 -6.40 10.65 -2.72
N LYS A 49 -6.10 10.14 -3.92
CA LYS A 49 -4.73 10.06 -4.44
C LYS A 49 -3.80 9.28 -3.52
N ALA A 50 -4.31 8.18 -2.97
CA ALA A 50 -3.59 7.34 -2.01
C ALA A 50 -2.88 6.22 -2.75
N TYR A 51 -1.72 6.50 -3.29
CA TYR A 51 -0.89 5.51 -4.01
C TYR A 51 0.56 5.51 -3.55
N TYR A 52 0.85 6.14 -2.40
CA TYR A 52 2.19 6.12 -1.80
C TYR A 52 2.22 5.11 -0.68
N LEU A 53 3.18 4.20 -0.70
CA LEU A 53 3.28 3.11 0.26
C LEU A 53 4.00 3.56 1.52
N LEU A 54 3.37 3.37 2.68
CA LEU A 54 3.97 3.66 3.98
C LEU A 54 4.33 2.42 4.78
N PHE A 55 3.63 1.31 4.53
CA PHE A 55 3.76 0.12 5.37
C PHE A 55 3.36 -1.11 4.59
N TYR A 56 4.04 -2.22 4.82
CA TYR A 56 3.58 -3.53 4.40
C TYR A 56 4.13 -4.59 5.33
N GLU A 57 3.40 -5.70 5.42
CA GLU A 57 3.86 -6.88 6.14
C GLU A 57 3.43 -8.12 5.36
N ALA A 58 4.25 -9.16 5.43
CA ALA A 58 4.01 -10.39 4.69
C ALA A 58 3.39 -11.44 5.60
N HIS A 59 2.47 -12.21 5.04
CA HIS A 59 1.83 -13.34 5.69
C HIS A 59 1.95 -14.57 4.80
N LYS A 60 2.18 -15.70 5.42
CA LYS A 60 2.28 -16.97 4.69
C LYS A 60 0.92 -17.46 4.22
N TYR A 61 -0.13 -17.19 4.99
CA TYR A 61 -1.47 -17.69 4.72
C TYR A 61 -2.44 -16.56 4.45
N ILE A 62 -3.31 -16.78 3.45
CA ILE A 62 -4.27 -15.74 3.04
C ILE A 62 -5.24 -15.39 4.16
N ASN A 63 -5.68 -16.37 4.92
CA ASN A 63 -6.64 -16.10 6.01
C ASN A 63 -6.05 -15.21 7.08
N ASP A 64 -4.76 -15.38 7.38
CA ASP A 64 -4.07 -14.53 8.33
C ASP A 64 -3.95 -13.10 7.81
N ALA A 65 -3.64 -12.96 6.53
CA ALA A 65 -3.53 -11.63 5.91
C ALA A 65 -4.88 -10.91 5.91
N ILE A 66 -5.95 -11.62 5.56
CA ILE A 66 -7.30 -11.03 5.55
C ILE A 66 -7.72 -10.61 6.95
N ALA A 67 -7.46 -11.48 7.96
CA ALA A 67 -7.80 -11.15 9.34
C ALA A 67 -7.03 -9.93 9.82
N ARG A 68 -5.74 -9.84 9.46
CA ARG A 68 -4.89 -8.71 9.83
C ARG A 68 -5.36 -7.41 9.18
N GLU A 69 -5.73 -7.47 7.91
CA GLU A 69 -6.24 -6.30 7.19
C GLU A 69 -7.51 -5.77 7.86
N LYS A 70 -8.43 -6.66 8.22
CA LYS A 70 -9.65 -6.27 8.91
C LYS A 70 -9.36 -5.67 10.29
N GLU A 71 -8.42 -6.26 11.00
CA GLU A 71 -8.00 -5.77 12.31
C GLU A 71 -7.49 -4.33 12.20
N ILE A 72 -6.55 -4.09 11.29
CA ILE A 72 -5.95 -2.77 11.12
C ILE A 72 -6.99 -1.75 10.64
N LYS A 73 -7.88 -2.15 9.75
CA LYS A 73 -8.95 -1.26 9.29
C LYS A 73 -9.83 -0.74 10.43
N GLY A 74 -10.01 -1.56 11.46
CA GLY A 74 -10.83 -1.18 12.62
C GLY A 74 -10.13 -0.30 13.64
N TRP A 75 -8.83 -0.08 13.48
CA TRP A 75 -8.06 0.72 14.43
C TRP A 75 -8.28 2.21 14.23
N ARG A 76 -8.11 2.98 15.30
CA ARG A 76 -8.00 4.42 15.20
C ARG A 76 -6.71 4.80 14.49
N ARG A 77 -6.68 6.00 13.93
CA ARG A 77 -5.52 6.50 13.20
C ARG A 77 -4.23 6.43 14.00
N GLU A 78 -4.27 6.81 15.27
CA GLU A 78 -3.08 6.80 16.15
C GLU A 78 -2.44 5.44 16.23
N LYS A 79 -3.26 4.39 16.32
CA LYS A 79 -2.76 3.03 16.40
C LYS A 79 -2.15 2.58 15.08
N LYS A 80 -2.78 2.97 13.98
CA LYS A 80 -2.22 2.71 12.65
C LYS A 80 -0.87 3.42 12.49
N MET A 81 -0.78 4.66 12.94
CA MET A 81 0.47 5.40 12.86
C MET A 81 1.56 4.80 13.73
N THR A 82 1.22 4.27 14.90
CA THR A 82 2.19 3.56 15.73
C THR A 82 2.77 2.35 15.00
N LEU A 83 1.91 1.56 14.36
CA LEU A 83 2.36 0.43 13.56
C LEU A 83 3.27 0.88 12.42
N ILE A 84 2.86 1.91 11.69
CA ILE A 84 3.65 2.46 10.59
C ILE A 84 5.01 2.95 11.08
N ASN A 85 5.03 3.69 12.19
CA ASN A 85 6.27 4.26 12.73
C ASN A 85 7.26 3.20 13.18
N GLN A 86 6.79 2.07 13.68
CA GLN A 86 7.67 0.96 14.07
C GLN A 86 8.39 0.37 12.86
N PHE A 87 7.74 0.35 11.71
CA PHE A 87 8.26 -0.20 10.48
C PHE A 87 9.03 0.84 9.66
N ASN A 88 8.52 2.07 9.65
CA ASN A 88 8.99 3.16 8.79
C ASN A 88 8.99 4.46 9.59
N PRO A 89 9.96 4.62 10.51
CA PRO A 89 9.95 5.74 11.47
C PRO A 89 10.03 7.11 10.83
N GLU A 90 10.62 7.21 9.63
CA GLU A 90 10.74 8.50 8.94
C GLU A 90 9.57 8.78 8.01
N LEU A 91 8.62 7.86 7.93
CA LEU A 91 7.44 7.98 7.06
C LEU A 91 7.81 8.25 5.60
N ASN A 92 8.84 7.58 5.13
CA ASN A 92 9.27 7.68 3.73
C ASN A 92 8.25 6.99 2.85
N PHE A 93 8.09 7.47 1.63
CA PHE A 93 7.31 6.75 0.63
C PHE A 93 8.16 5.58 0.12
N LEU A 94 7.68 4.37 0.38
CA LEU A 94 8.44 3.15 0.09
C LEU A 94 8.39 2.75 -1.38
N ASN A 95 7.63 3.48 -2.21
CA ASN A 95 7.52 3.20 -3.63
C ASN A 95 8.88 3.20 -4.33
N LYS A 96 9.69 4.19 -4.05
CA LYS A 96 11.02 4.29 -4.66
C LYS A 96 11.91 3.13 -4.26
N GLU A 97 11.86 2.74 -2.99
CA GLU A 97 12.63 1.61 -2.48
C GLU A 97 12.20 0.31 -3.15
N LEU A 98 10.89 0.14 -3.35
CA LEU A 98 10.33 -1.08 -3.91
C LEU A 98 10.58 -1.18 -5.42
N PHE A 99 10.54 -0.07 -6.15
CA PHE A 99 10.61 -0.06 -7.61
C PHE A 99 11.91 0.51 -8.17
N GLY A 100 12.81 1.00 -7.32
CA GLY A 100 14.03 1.67 -7.77
C GLY A 100 13.80 3.13 -8.12
N GLU A 101 12.70 3.43 -8.79
CA GLU A 101 12.24 4.79 -9.08
C GLU A 101 10.71 4.82 -9.06
N TRP A 102 10.15 6.00 -8.87
CA TRP A 102 8.70 6.13 -8.83
C TRP A 102 8.27 7.45 -9.44
N PRO A 103 7.29 7.44 -10.36
CA PRO A 103 6.70 6.23 -10.95
C PRO A 103 7.64 5.58 -11.96
N PRO A 104 7.53 4.25 -12.21
CA PRO A 104 8.37 3.59 -13.20
C PRO A 104 8.03 4.06 -14.61
N ASP A 105 9.06 4.20 -15.44
CA ASP A 105 8.90 4.72 -16.82
C ASP A 105 7.93 3.87 -17.64
N GLU A 106 8.04 2.56 -17.58
CA GLU A 106 7.17 1.68 -18.36
C GLU A 106 5.71 1.79 -17.94
N VAL A 107 5.44 2.11 -16.68
CA VAL A 107 4.07 2.37 -16.21
C VAL A 107 3.57 3.67 -16.80
N THR A 108 4.41 4.70 -16.82
CA THR A 108 4.08 6.01 -17.38
C THR A 108 3.79 5.90 -18.89
N ASN A 109 4.60 5.13 -19.58
CA ASN A 109 4.48 4.96 -21.04
C ASN A 109 3.23 4.19 -21.44
N ARG A 110 2.63 3.43 -20.53
CA ARG A 110 1.38 2.71 -20.81
C ARG A 110 0.15 3.59 -20.70
N LEU A 111 0.31 4.75 -20.17
CA LEU A 111 -0.80 5.68 -19.98
C LEU A 111 -0.98 6.54 -21.21
#